data_1274766b80f0b6c4931190264f9a7b7e
#
_entry.id   1274766b80f0b6c4931190264f9a7b7e
#
_cell.length_a   1.000
_cell.length_b   1.000
_cell.length_c   1.000
_cell.angle_alpha   90.00
_cell.angle_beta   90.00
_cell.angle_gamma   90.00
#
_symmetry.space_group_name_H-M   'P 1'
#
loop_
_entity.id
_entity.type
_entity.pdbx_description
1 polymer ?
#
loop_
_entity_poly.entity_id
_entity_poly.type
_entity_poly.pdbx_seq_one_letter_code
_entity_poly.pdbx_strand_id
1 'polypeptide(L)' 'MMQGELPRDPVMLLSVINTKLRDYYHSLDQLCEEMNLSQEELKEKLQGIDYEYDENRNQFI' A
#
# COMPACT_ATOMS: atom_id res chain seq x y z
N MET A 1 -17.80 6.73 -6.53
CA MET A 1 -16.97 6.59 -6.33
C MET A 1 -16.22 5.61 -6.61
N MET A 2 -15.41 5.41 -6.64
CA MET A 2 -14.71 4.55 -7.08
C MET A 2 -14.03 3.97 -6.20
N GLN A 3 -14.35 3.23 -5.51
CA GLN A 3 -13.64 2.73 -4.64
C GLN A 3 -12.83 1.73 -5.16
N GLY A 4 -11.83 1.35 -4.71
CA GLY A 4 -10.94 0.34 -5.17
C GLY A 4 -9.98 0.80 -6.22
N GLU A 5 -10.15 2.01 -6.68
CA GLU A 5 -9.24 2.48 -7.67
C GLU A 5 -8.07 3.16 -7.04
N LEU A 6 -6.86 2.75 -7.39
CA LEU A 6 -5.65 3.32 -6.82
C LEU A 6 -4.91 4.15 -7.85
N PRO A 7 -4.17 5.17 -7.40
CA PRO A 7 -3.37 5.96 -8.33
C PRO A 7 -2.31 5.10 -9.00
N ARG A 8 -2.00 5.42 -10.23
CA ARG A 8 -0.91 4.73 -10.93
C ARG A 8 0.44 5.33 -10.58
N ASP A 9 0.44 6.59 -10.19
CA ASP A 9 1.68 7.27 -9.80
C ASP A 9 2.18 6.66 -8.50
N PRO A 10 3.40 6.13 -8.47
CA PRO A 10 3.89 5.48 -7.26
C PRO A 10 3.92 6.38 -6.03
N VAL A 11 4.22 7.67 -6.23
CA VAL A 11 4.26 8.60 -5.10
C VAL A 11 2.87 8.78 -4.51
N MET A 12 1.87 8.93 -5.36
CA MET A 12 0.49 9.05 -4.87
C MET A 12 0.01 7.74 -4.30
N LEU A 13 0.40 6.63 -4.92
CA LEU A 13 0.04 5.32 -4.41
C LEU A 13 0.60 5.11 -3.01
N LEU A 14 1.86 5.49 -2.81
CA LEU A 14 2.50 5.40 -1.51
C LEU A 14 1.68 6.12 -0.45
N SER A 15 1.25 7.33 -0.75
CA SER A 15 0.49 8.12 0.19
C SER A 15 -0.83 7.45 0.55
N VAL A 16 -1.53 6.94 -0.46
CA VAL A 16 -2.82 6.29 -0.23
C VAL A 16 -2.64 5.03 0.59
N ILE A 17 -1.65 4.21 0.25
CA ILE A 17 -1.43 2.94 0.94
C ILE A 17 -1.05 3.19 2.40
N ASN A 18 -0.12 4.12 2.64
CA ASN A 18 0.30 4.38 4.01
C ASN A 18 -0.84 4.95 4.84
N THR A 19 -1.69 5.76 4.25
CA THR A 19 -2.85 6.28 4.96
C THR A 19 -3.79 5.14 5.36
N LYS A 20 -4.02 4.20 4.45
CA LYS A 20 -4.90 3.08 4.75
C LYS A 20 -4.31 2.15 5.80
N LEU A 21 -3.00 1.94 5.76
CA LEU A 21 -2.34 1.14 6.78
C LEU A 21 -2.42 1.81 8.15
N ARG A 22 -2.33 3.12 8.17
CA ARG A 22 -2.40 3.84 9.42
C ARG A 22 -3.80 3.83 10.02
N ASP A 23 -4.81 3.98 9.17
CA ASP A 23 -6.16 4.24 9.66
C ASP A 23 -7.08 3.02 9.64
N TYR A 24 -6.86 2.06 8.74
CA TYR A 24 -7.85 1.02 8.51
C TYR A 24 -7.35 -0.40 8.63
N TYR A 25 -6.08 -0.66 8.31
CA TYR A 25 -5.59 -2.03 8.27
C TYR A 25 -4.41 -2.22 9.19
N HIS A 26 -4.34 -3.39 9.81
CA HIS A 26 -3.27 -3.68 10.76
C HIS A 26 -2.01 -4.21 10.10
N SER A 27 -2.10 -4.62 8.85
CA SER A 27 -0.96 -5.19 8.16
C SER A 27 -1.14 -5.04 6.66
N LEU A 28 -0.04 -5.20 5.94
CA LEU A 28 -0.10 -5.17 4.48
C LEU A 28 -0.89 -6.36 3.96
N ASP A 29 -0.76 -7.52 4.62
CA ASP A 29 -1.53 -8.69 4.24
C ASP A 29 -3.02 -8.39 4.31
N GLN A 30 -3.45 -7.78 5.39
CA GLN A 30 -4.86 -7.47 5.55
C GLN A 30 -5.32 -6.46 4.50
N LEU A 31 -4.53 -5.45 4.25
CA LEU A 31 -4.87 -4.44 3.26
C LEU A 31 -5.07 -5.07 1.90
N CYS A 32 -4.10 -5.89 1.48
CA CYS A 32 -4.16 -6.48 0.16
C CYS A 32 -5.31 -7.46 0.02
N GLU A 33 -5.59 -8.20 1.08
CA GLU A 33 -6.69 -9.15 1.05
C GLU A 33 -8.03 -8.42 0.96
N GLU A 34 -8.20 -7.40 1.78
CA GLU A 34 -9.46 -6.67 1.80
C GLU A 34 -9.70 -5.89 0.51
N MET A 35 -8.66 -5.34 -0.04
CA MET A 35 -8.77 -4.54 -1.26
C MET A 35 -8.56 -5.36 -2.52
N ASN A 36 -8.31 -6.65 -2.36
CA ASN A 36 -8.13 -7.55 -3.50
C ASN A 36 -6.97 -7.10 -4.38
N LEU A 37 -5.82 -6.83 -3.75
CA LEU A 37 -4.64 -6.36 -4.45
C LEU A 37 -3.54 -7.42 -4.40
N SER A 38 -2.69 -7.41 -5.43
CA SER A 38 -1.51 -8.26 -5.42
C SER A 38 -0.45 -7.61 -4.57
N GLN A 39 -0.05 -8.28 -3.49
CA GLN A 39 0.96 -7.73 -2.61
C GLN A 39 2.30 -7.59 -3.32
N GLU A 40 2.62 -8.56 -4.18
CA GLU A 40 3.86 -8.52 -4.91
C GLU A 40 3.93 -7.32 -5.85
N GLU A 41 2.84 -7.08 -6.57
CA GLU A 41 2.81 -5.95 -7.50
C GLU A 41 2.93 -4.64 -6.75
N LEU A 42 2.24 -4.55 -5.61
CA LEU A 42 2.27 -3.33 -4.83
C LEU A 42 3.69 -3.06 -4.32
N LYS A 43 4.34 -4.11 -3.81
CA LYS A 43 5.70 -3.95 -3.31
C LYS A 43 6.66 -3.55 -4.42
N GLU A 44 6.48 -4.13 -5.62
CA GLU A 44 7.34 -3.79 -6.74
C GLU A 44 7.19 -2.33 -7.14
N LYS A 45 5.96 -1.86 -7.17
CA LYS A 45 5.72 -0.48 -7.57
C LYS A 45 6.36 0.50 -6.60
N LEU A 46 6.24 0.23 -5.32
CA LEU A 46 6.78 1.15 -4.33
C LEU A 46 8.30 0.99 -4.19
N GLN A 47 8.81 -0.20 -4.47
CA GLN A 47 10.25 -0.36 -4.48
C GLN A 47 10.89 0.45 -5.61
N GLY A 48 10.15 0.69 -6.67
CA GLY A 48 10.63 1.50 -7.78
C GLY A 48 10.95 2.93 -7.37
N ILE A 49 10.41 3.40 -6.25
CA ILE A 49 10.74 4.71 -5.70
C ILE A 49 11.44 4.56 -4.35
N ASP A 50 12.05 3.38 -4.13
CA ASP A 50 12.91 3.12 -2.97
C ASP A 50 12.15 3.06 -1.65
N TYR A 51 10.92 2.59 -1.66
CA TYR A 51 10.15 2.38 -0.45
C TYR A 51 9.90 0.91 -0.23
N GLU A 52 10.05 0.47 1.00
CA GLU A 52 9.81 -0.92 1.39
C GLU A 52 8.90 -0.96 2.60
N TYR A 53 8.15 -2.04 2.70
CA TYR A 53 7.21 -2.19 3.81
C TYR A 53 7.95 -2.56 5.09
N ASP A 54 7.67 -1.82 6.16
CA ASP A 54 8.23 -2.07 7.47
C ASP A 54 7.13 -2.61 8.35
N GLU A 55 7.24 -3.88 8.73
CA GLU A 55 6.22 -4.54 9.53
C GLU A 55 6.06 -3.91 10.90
N ASN A 56 7.15 -3.46 11.48
CA ASN A 56 7.10 -2.92 12.83
C ASN A 56 6.32 -1.61 12.87
N ARG A 57 6.42 -0.83 11.82
CA ARG A 57 5.72 0.44 11.76
C ARG A 57 4.43 0.36 10.97
N ASN A 58 4.21 -0.75 10.30
CA ASN A 58 3.04 -0.95 9.46
C ASN A 58 2.93 0.15 8.42
N GLN A 59 4.02 0.39 7.72
CA GLN A 59 4.01 1.42 6.69
C GLN A 59 5.20 1.21 5.75
N PHE A 60 5.11 1.79 4.58
CA PHE A 60 6.22 1.81 3.64
C PHE A 60 7.14 2.98 3.98
N ILE A 61 8.42 2.68 4.07
CA ILE A 61 9.41 3.70 4.41
C ILE A 61 10.61 3.63 3.50
#